data_5e1b0f36264eaa8b176d36cd8ba2c8ec
#
_entry.id   5e1b0f36264eaa8b176d36cd8ba2c8ec
#
_cell.length_a   1.000
_cell.length_b   1.000
_cell.length_c   1.000
_cell.angle_alpha   90.00
_cell.angle_beta   90.00
_cell.angle_gamma   90.00
#
_symmetry.space_group_name_H-M   'P 1'
#
loop_
_entity.id
_entity.type
_entity.pdbx_description
1 polymer ?
#
loop_
_entity_poly.entity_id
_entity_poly.type
_entity_poly.pdbx_seq_one_letter_code
_entity_poly.pdbx_strand_id
1 'polypeptide(L)'
;MEKDIINILNEKASTKQDVYRKTQEIFIDLQKVLKQKANRIFKEIKEKDKNIEVSFSSKGKFEAQIKFSGETLLFHMHSNIFTLPNNHSLCKTKYIKENPLRSFFGVIHVYNFLSDSLK
;
A
#
# COMPACT_ATOMS: atom_id res chain seq x y z
N MET A 1 -24.78 13.22 -26.50
CA MET A 1 -25.09 12.42 -25.30
C MET A 1 -24.18 11.19 -25.16
N GLU A 2 -24.08 10.34 -26.17
CA GLU A 2 -23.16 9.18 -26.12
C GLU A 2 -21.70 9.57 -25.94
N LYS A 3 -21.25 10.64 -26.62
CA LYS A 3 -19.87 11.13 -26.51
C LYS A 3 -19.54 11.57 -25.10
N ASP A 4 -20.49 12.18 -24.39
CA ASP A 4 -20.27 12.63 -23.01
C ASP A 4 -20.14 11.46 -22.05
N ILE A 5 -20.95 10.40 -22.24
CA ILE A 5 -20.87 9.19 -21.44
C ILE A 5 -19.54 8.48 -21.66
N ILE A 6 -19.12 8.37 -22.92
CA ILE A 6 -17.83 7.76 -23.29
C ILE A 6 -16.68 8.53 -22.68
N ASN A 7 -16.71 9.87 -22.74
CA ASN A 7 -15.66 10.69 -22.16
C ASN A 7 -15.57 10.55 -20.65
N ILE A 8 -16.71 10.51 -19.95
CA ILE A 8 -16.76 10.33 -18.50
C ILE A 8 -16.20 8.96 -18.11
N LEU A 9 -16.60 7.90 -18.82
CA LEU A 9 -16.11 6.55 -18.56
C LEU A 9 -14.60 6.47 -18.81
N ASN A 10 -14.12 7.10 -19.88
CA ASN A 10 -12.70 7.12 -20.21
C ASN A 10 -11.88 7.86 -19.15
N GLU A 11 -12.35 9.00 -18.68
CA GLU A 11 -11.69 9.77 -17.62
C GLU A 11 -11.59 8.96 -16.33
N LYS A 12 -12.68 8.28 -15.93
CA LYS A 12 -12.70 7.44 -14.73
C LYS A 12 -11.74 6.26 -14.87
N ALA A 13 -11.76 5.59 -16.02
CA ALA A 13 -10.87 4.46 -16.27
C ALA A 13 -9.40 4.88 -16.25
N SER A 14 -9.07 5.99 -16.91
CA SER A 14 -7.72 6.54 -16.92
C SER A 14 -7.26 6.92 -15.53
N THR A 15 -8.13 7.56 -14.74
CA THR A 15 -7.82 7.95 -13.37
C THR A 15 -7.55 6.74 -12.50
N LYS A 16 -8.37 5.70 -12.61
CA LYS A 16 -8.15 4.45 -11.85
C LYS A 16 -6.81 3.81 -12.18
N GLN A 17 -6.44 3.78 -13.47
CA GLN A 17 -5.15 3.25 -13.89
C GLN A 17 -4.00 4.09 -13.35
N ASP A 18 -4.12 5.41 -13.36
CA ASP A 18 -3.09 6.30 -12.83
C ASP A 18 -2.92 6.14 -11.33
N VAL A 19 -4.02 6.06 -10.58
CA VAL A 19 -3.99 5.83 -9.14
C VAL A 19 -3.37 4.46 -8.83
N TYR A 20 -3.73 3.44 -9.59
CA TYR A 20 -3.16 2.10 -9.44
C TYR A 20 -1.64 2.13 -9.63
N ARG A 21 -1.17 2.74 -10.70
CA ARG A 21 0.27 2.83 -11.00
C ARG A 21 1.01 3.61 -9.91
N LYS A 22 0.45 4.72 -9.45
CA LYS A 22 1.05 5.51 -8.37
C LYS A 22 1.10 4.74 -7.07
N THR A 23 0.04 4.04 -6.73
CA THR A 23 0.01 3.19 -5.52
C THR A 23 1.06 2.10 -5.60
N GLN A 24 1.21 1.48 -6.77
CA GLN A 24 2.22 0.44 -6.99
C GLN A 24 3.64 1.00 -6.88
N GLU A 25 3.90 2.17 -7.45
CA GLU A 25 5.18 2.85 -7.30
C GLU A 25 5.51 3.12 -5.83
N ILE A 26 4.52 3.63 -5.09
CA ILE A 26 4.67 3.89 -3.65
C ILE A 26 4.95 2.60 -2.90
N PHE A 27 4.26 1.51 -3.25
CA PHE A 27 4.46 0.22 -2.60
C PHE A 27 5.85 -0.36 -2.89
N ILE A 28 6.32 -0.22 -4.13
CA ILE A 28 7.69 -0.63 -4.50
C ILE A 28 8.72 0.17 -3.71
N ASP A 29 8.56 1.48 -3.61
CA ASP A 29 9.45 2.33 -2.83
C ASP A 29 9.40 1.97 -1.34
N LEU A 30 8.21 1.70 -0.83
CA LEU A 30 8.02 1.24 0.55
C LEU A 30 8.78 -0.06 0.80
N GLN A 31 8.71 -1.02 -0.13
CA GLN A 31 9.45 -2.28 0.00
C GLN A 31 10.96 -2.06 0.07
N LYS A 32 11.49 -1.13 -0.73
CA LYS A 32 12.92 -0.78 -0.70
C LYS A 32 13.31 -0.21 0.66
N VAL A 33 12.51 0.71 1.19
CA VAL A 33 12.75 1.30 2.51
C VAL A 33 12.68 0.24 3.61
N LEU A 34 11.67 -0.63 3.56
CA LEU A 34 11.51 -1.70 4.55
C LEU A 34 12.69 -2.66 4.54
N LYS A 35 13.16 -3.02 3.35
CA LYS A 35 14.34 -3.89 3.21
C LYS A 35 15.59 -3.26 3.82
N GLN A 36 15.83 -1.98 3.53
CA GLN A 36 16.97 -1.25 4.08
C GLN A 36 16.90 -1.15 5.60
N LYS A 37 15.71 -0.82 6.13
CA LYS A 37 15.50 -0.71 7.57
C LYS A 37 15.66 -2.07 8.26
N ALA A 38 15.12 -3.13 7.69
CA ALA A 38 15.26 -4.48 8.24
C ALA A 38 16.72 -4.91 8.28
N ASN A 39 17.47 -4.68 7.21
CA ASN A 39 18.90 -5.01 7.17
C ASN A 39 19.70 -4.23 8.21
N ARG A 40 19.41 -2.96 8.39
CA ARG A 40 20.07 -2.12 9.36
C ARG A 40 19.78 -2.58 10.79
N ILE A 41 18.51 -2.83 11.11
CA ILE A 41 18.09 -3.31 12.42
C ILE A 41 18.73 -4.67 12.70
N PHE A 42 18.74 -5.56 11.71
CA PHE A 42 19.36 -6.88 11.84
C PHE A 42 20.83 -6.78 12.23
N LYS A 43 21.58 -5.90 11.56
CA LYS A 43 23.01 -5.71 11.88
C LYS A 43 23.23 -5.21 13.30
N GLU A 44 22.44 -4.25 13.75
CA GLU A 44 22.55 -3.71 15.11
C GLU A 44 22.16 -4.73 16.18
N ILE A 45 21.10 -5.50 15.96
CA ILE A 45 20.63 -6.50 16.90
C ILE A 45 21.56 -7.70 16.97
N LYS A 46 22.11 -8.12 15.83
CA LYS A 46 23.02 -9.26 15.76
C LYS A 46 24.26 -9.08 16.65
N GLU A 47 24.71 -7.84 16.79
CA GLU A 47 25.82 -7.53 17.70
C GLU A 47 25.45 -7.74 19.17
N LYS A 48 24.18 -7.56 19.51
CA LYS A 48 23.68 -7.67 20.89
C LYS A 48 23.15 -9.07 21.23
N ASP A 49 22.43 -9.71 20.31
CA ASP A 49 21.86 -11.03 20.49
C ASP A 49 21.76 -11.75 19.14
N LYS A 50 22.52 -12.83 19.00
CA LYS A 50 22.58 -13.62 17.78
C LYS A 50 21.29 -14.43 17.52
N ASN A 51 20.46 -14.60 18.52
CA ASN A 51 19.25 -15.41 18.42
C ASN A 51 18.04 -14.62 17.92
N ILE A 52 18.13 -13.30 17.85
CA ILE A 52 17.05 -12.47 17.34
C ILE A 52 17.16 -12.38 15.83
N GLU A 53 16.09 -12.76 15.16
CA GLU A 53 15.99 -12.72 13.71
C GLU A 53 15.18 -11.50 13.27
N VAL A 54 15.73 -10.72 12.34
CA VAL A 54 15.00 -9.66 11.63
C VAL A 54 15.23 -9.88 10.15
N SER A 55 14.15 -10.10 9.40
CA SER A 55 14.26 -10.37 7.98
C SER A 55 13.14 -9.69 7.20
N PHE A 56 13.47 -9.33 5.96
CA PHE A 56 12.51 -8.81 5.00
C PHE A 56 12.33 -9.85 3.89
N SER A 57 11.08 -10.04 3.45
CA SER A 57 10.82 -10.83 2.26
C SER A 57 9.72 -10.17 1.42
N SER A 58 9.94 -10.17 0.10
CA SER A 58 8.94 -9.73 -0.86
C SER A 58 8.22 -10.95 -1.42
N LYS A 59 6.89 -10.88 -1.48
CA LYS A 59 6.07 -11.95 -2.05
C LYS A 59 5.36 -11.43 -3.31
N GLY A 60 6.15 -10.81 -4.21
CA GLY A 60 5.64 -10.26 -5.45
C GLY A 60 5.31 -8.78 -5.36
N LYS A 61 4.45 -8.33 -6.28
CA LYS A 61 4.14 -6.90 -6.43
C LYS A 61 3.20 -6.34 -5.36
N PHE A 62 2.44 -7.22 -4.69
CA PHE A 62 1.34 -6.80 -3.83
C PHE A 62 1.57 -7.11 -2.36
N GLU A 63 2.63 -7.82 -2.03
CA GLU A 63 2.83 -8.28 -0.66
C GLU A 63 4.29 -8.31 -0.27
N ALA A 64 4.56 -7.87 0.96
CA ALA A 64 5.88 -7.93 1.57
C ALA A 64 5.72 -8.12 3.06
N GLN A 65 6.74 -8.69 3.70
CA GLN A 65 6.69 -8.87 5.16
C GLN A 65 8.04 -8.60 5.80
N ILE A 66 7.98 -8.14 7.05
CA ILE A 66 9.14 -8.05 7.94
C ILE A 66 8.89 -8.97 9.12
N LYS A 67 9.83 -9.85 9.38
CA LYS A 67 9.77 -10.74 10.52
C LYS A 67 10.73 -10.23 11.60
N PHE A 68 10.20 -10.02 12.81
CA PHE A 68 10.98 -9.62 13.97
C PHE A 68 10.86 -10.74 15.00
N SER A 69 11.80 -11.68 15.00
CA SER A 69 11.76 -12.83 15.91
C SER A 69 10.40 -13.54 15.89
N GLY A 70 9.57 -13.38 16.92
CA GLY A 70 8.25 -14.02 17.01
C GLY A 70 7.10 -13.24 16.38
N GLU A 71 7.35 -12.07 15.80
CA GLU A 71 6.31 -11.23 15.23
C GLU A 71 6.54 -10.97 13.75
N THR A 72 5.46 -10.82 13.00
CA THR A 72 5.53 -10.50 11.56
C THR A 72 4.61 -9.33 11.23
N LEU A 73 5.17 -8.34 10.54
CA LEU A 73 4.40 -7.27 9.91
C LEU A 73 4.20 -7.63 8.45
N LEU A 74 2.95 -7.74 8.05
CA LEU A 74 2.56 -8.03 6.68
C LEU A 74 2.05 -6.76 6.01
N PHE A 75 2.63 -6.40 4.88
CA PHE A 75 2.22 -5.26 4.05
C PHE A 75 1.55 -5.80 2.81
N HIS A 76 0.32 -5.39 2.55
CA HIS A 76 -0.44 -5.86 1.40
C HIS A 76 -1.05 -4.68 0.66
N MET A 77 -0.70 -4.53 -0.62
CA MET A 77 -1.33 -3.57 -1.51
C MET A 77 -2.57 -4.18 -2.11
N HIS A 78 -3.72 -3.56 -1.89
CA HIS A 78 -4.96 -4.03 -2.50
C HIS A 78 -4.90 -3.81 -4.02
N SER A 79 -5.33 -4.79 -4.78
CA SER A 79 -5.28 -4.74 -6.25
C SER A 79 -6.36 -3.84 -6.86
N ASN A 80 -7.39 -3.50 -6.11
CA ASN A 80 -8.46 -2.61 -6.57
C ASN A 80 -8.20 -1.17 -6.18
N ILE A 81 -8.76 -0.25 -6.96
CA ILE A 81 -8.81 1.16 -6.64
C ILE A 81 -10.22 1.47 -6.17
N PHE A 82 -10.30 2.23 -5.09
CA PHE A 82 -11.56 2.58 -4.42
C PHE A 82 -11.89 4.05 -4.67
N THR A 83 -13.15 4.39 -4.47
CA THR A 83 -13.59 5.79 -4.48
C THR A 83 -14.39 6.07 -3.21
N LEU A 84 -14.27 7.28 -2.72
CA LEU A 84 -15.04 7.72 -1.55
C LEU A 84 -16.52 7.80 -1.92
N PRO A 85 -17.44 7.35 -1.02
CA PRO A 85 -18.86 7.59 -1.23
C PRO A 85 -19.16 9.09 -1.31
N ASN A 86 -20.16 9.46 -2.11
CA ASN A 86 -20.50 10.89 -2.31
C ASN A 86 -20.85 11.61 -1.01
N ASN A 87 -21.35 10.88 -0.01
CA ASN A 87 -21.71 11.44 1.30
C ASN A 87 -20.55 11.46 2.29
N HIS A 88 -19.34 11.03 1.89
CA HIS A 88 -18.18 11.05 2.76
C HIS A 88 -17.77 12.50 3.05
N SER A 89 -17.36 12.77 4.30
CA SER A 89 -16.98 14.12 4.72
C SER A 89 -15.84 14.73 3.91
N LEU A 90 -14.90 13.91 3.43
CA LEU A 90 -13.79 14.39 2.60
C LEU A 90 -14.25 14.89 1.23
N CYS A 91 -15.40 14.42 0.73
CA CYS A 91 -15.96 14.91 -0.51
C CYS A 91 -16.46 16.35 -0.41
N LYS A 92 -16.61 16.88 0.79
CA LYS A 92 -16.99 18.27 1.05
C LYS A 92 -15.78 19.21 1.07
N THR A 93 -14.56 18.65 1.03
CA THR A 93 -13.34 19.46 1.03
C THR A 93 -13.14 20.14 -0.33
N LYS A 94 -12.46 21.28 -0.31
CA LYS A 94 -12.12 22.01 -1.51
C LYS A 94 -11.33 21.16 -2.51
N TYR A 95 -10.43 20.32 -1.99
CA TYR A 95 -9.58 19.44 -2.81
C TYR A 95 -10.40 18.54 -3.72
N ILE A 96 -11.44 17.87 -3.19
CA ILE A 96 -12.27 16.96 -3.98
C ILE A 96 -13.34 17.75 -4.78
N LYS A 97 -13.88 18.84 -4.22
CA LYS A 97 -14.85 19.67 -4.94
C LYS A 97 -14.27 20.27 -6.22
N GLU A 98 -13.01 20.65 -6.20
CA GLU A 98 -12.31 21.19 -7.38
C GLU A 98 -12.17 20.13 -8.48
N ASN A 99 -11.98 18.88 -8.08
CA ASN A 99 -11.86 17.76 -9.02
C ASN A 99 -12.37 16.46 -8.37
N PRO A 100 -13.60 16.04 -8.71
CA PRO A 100 -14.18 14.82 -8.14
C PRO A 100 -13.37 13.55 -8.38
N LEU A 101 -12.51 13.52 -9.40
CA LEU A 101 -11.64 12.38 -9.68
C LEU A 101 -10.61 12.18 -8.56
N ARG A 102 -10.38 13.18 -7.71
CA ARG A 102 -9.50 13.09 -6.55
C ARG A 102 -10.07 12.22 -5.42
N SER A 103 -11.31 11.74 -5.57
CA SER A 103 -11.91 10.79 -4.62
C SER A 103 -11.42 9.36 -4.80
N PHE A 104 -10.69 9.06 -5.88
CA PHE A 104 -10.10 7.74 -6.08
C PHE A 104 -8.83 7.56 -5.27
N PHE A 105 -8.65 6.35 -4.72
CA PHE A 105 -7.48 6.05 -3.90
C PHE A 105 -7.13 4.56 -3.94
N GLY A 106 -5.82 4.27 -3.70
CA GLY A 106 -5.35 2.92 -3.45
C GLY A 106 -5.27 2.65 -1.95
N VAL A 107 -5.14 1.39 -1.58
CA VAL A 107 -5.07 0.96 -0.18
C VAL A 107 -3.87 0.03 0.02
N ILE A 108 -3.07 0.32 1.03
CA ILE A 108 -2.01 -0.56 1.52
C ILE A 108 -2.37 -0.92 2.96
N HIS A 109 -2.60 -2.21 3.19
CA HIS A 109 -2.90 -2.73 4.52
C HIS A 109 -1.63 -3.13 5.24
N VAL A 110 -1.60 -2.90 6.55
CA VAL A 110 -0.51 -3.36 7.41
C VAL A 110 -1.12 -4.21 8.51
N TYR A 111 -0.66 -5.44 8.60
CA TYR A 111 -1.11 -6.39 9.61
C TYR A 111 0.04 -6.80 10.51
N ASN A 112 -0.22 -6.93 11.80
CA ASN A 112 0.74 -7.45 12.77
C ASN A 112 0.25 -8.80 13.26
N PHE A 113 1.07 -9.83 13.06
CA PHE A 113 0.75 -11.20 13.47
C PHE A 113 1.86 -11.78 14.32
N LEU A 114 1.49 -12.72 15.19
CA LEU A 114 2.46 -13.63 15.75
C LEU A 114 2.92 -14.57 14.62
N SER A 115 4.22 -14.81 14.51
CA SER A 115 4.78 -15.60 13.41
C SER A 115 4.17 -16.99 13.31
N ASP A 116 3.83 -17.61 14.45
CA ASP A 116 3.24 -18.94 14.48
C ASP A 116 1.83 -19.00 13.89
N SER A 117 1.10 -17.89 13.88
CA SER A 117 -0.26 -17.86 13.34
C SER A 117 -0.29 -17.82 11.81
N LEU A 118 0.86 -17.62 11.16
CA LEU A 118 0.98 -17.58 9.70
C LEU A 118 1.39 -18.91 9.07
N LYS A 119 1.55 -19.93 9.88
CA LYS A 119 1.91 -21.28 9.41
C LYS A 119 0.75 -22.04 8.80
#